data_c5aeb77792d9ab56cf6dada5043f46d9
#
_entry.id   c5aeb77792d9ab56cf6dada5043f46d9
#
_cell.length_a   1.000
_cell.length_b   1.000
_cell.length_c   1.000
_cell.angle_alpha   90.00
_cell.angle_beta   90.00
_cell.angle_gamma   90.00
#
_symmetry.space_group_name_H-M   'P 1'
#
loop_
_entity.id
_entity.type
_entity.pdbx_description
1 polymer ?
#
loop_
_entity_poly.entity_id
_entity_poly.type
_entity_poly.pdbx_seq_one_letter_code
_entity_poly.pdbx_strand_id
1 'polypeptide(L)'
;MQDDLLVVGFDLEARREVHVAEREPEHWKRLGYGGTGQLVCFYCFHGFEAPAGTRVSLVTRGRLGGKVRRHFAHPPGQAPAGGHGPETVWHITTKHLLAAWARSRPGVDRVRLEQWTEDRDRRADVEVLLRDGTKIALEAQRKLMTDDGWRARHRDYARQGVVDVWFWRPRVHFPHVVLEEGLPVWFYSVSKREAATSLGRPHARVDQWWQAPDLSVFGLHHPPCALDELERVTMPLGALELGPGGAVLPQDLQKQLLDSQQEAREEAKRRKDSEARYARAVRESQERAARTTAPTPLPPLPPVPAGGLRCEVCRRPLDPLLARTRRHILC
;
A
#
# COMPACT_ATOMS: atom_id res chain seq x y z
N MET A 1 3.94 -13.37 -10.16
CA MET A 1 5.10 -13.65 -11.04
C MET A 1 4.98 -13.13 -12.48
N GLN A 2 3.80 -12.86 -13.06
CA GLN A 2 3.68 -12.40 -14.46
C GLN A 2 3.77 -10.88 -14.64
N ASP A 3 3.51 -10.09 -13.59
CA ASP A 3 3.65 -8.62 -13.60
C ASP A 3 5.11 -8.16 -13.43
N ASP A 4 6.04 -9.09 -13.22
CA ASP A 4 7.47 -8.83 -13.07
C ASP A 4 8.23 -8.99 -14.39
N LEU A 5 7.52 -9.37 -15.46
CA LEU A 5 8.11 -9.53 -16.79
C LEU A 5 8.30 -8.17 -17.47
N LEU A 6 9.41 -8.02 -18.17
CA LEU A 6 9.68 -6.82 -18.97
C LEU A 6 8.71 -6.77 -20.16
N VAL A 7 7.68 -5.95 -20.09
CA VAL A 7 6.65 -5.86 -21.14
C VAL A 7 6.69 -4.57 -21.93
N VAL A 8 7.51 -3.60 -21.50
CA VAL A 8 7.73 -2.33 -22.17
C VAL A 8 9.14 -2.26 -22.71
N GLY A 9 9.28 -1.87 -23.97
CA GLY A 9 10.51 -1.51 -24.66
C GLY A 9 10.44 -0.07 -25.16
N PHE A 10 11.51 0.43 -25.72
CA PHE A 10 11.58 1.73 -26.37
C PHE A 10 11.96 1.55 -27.85
N ASP A 11 11.14 2.09 -28.72
CA ASP A 11 11.37 2.15 -30.15
C ASP A 11 12.16 3.44 -30.46
N LEU A 12 13.42 3.28 -30.84
CA LEU A 12 14.33 4.40 -31.13
C LEU A 12 13.91 5.21 -32.36
N GLU A 13 13.29 4.59 -33.38
CA GLU A 13 12.82 5.26 -34.58
C GLU A 13 11.55 6.04 -34.31
N ALA A 14 10.55 5.38 -33.73
CA ALA A 14 9.30 6.00 -33.36
C ALA A 14 9.42 6.95 -32.15
N ARG A 15 10.57 6.92 -31.45
CA ARG A 15 10.85 7.71 -30.22
C ARG A 15 9.76 7.58 -29.18
N ARG A 16 9.25 6.37 -28.99
CA ARG A 16 8.17 6.10 -28.02
C ARG A 16 8.34 4.77 -27.31
N GLU A 17 7.68 4.69 -26.21
CA GLU A 17 7.46 3.44 -25.50
C GLU A 17 6.55 2.52 -26.31
N VAL A 18 6.85 1.21 -26.27
CA VAL A 18 6.06 0.18 -26.92
C VAL A 18 5.79 -0.96 -25.96
N HIS A 19 4.55 -1.44 -25.95
CA HIS A 19 4.17 -2.59 -25.14
C HIS A 19 4.22 -3.87 -26.01
N VAL A 20 4.73 -4.97 -25.46
CA VAL A 20 4.94 -6.24 -26.18
C VAL A 20 3.66 -6.78 -26.84
N ALA A 21 2.48 -6.46 -26.30
CA ALA A 21 1.18 -6.88 -26.85
C ALA A 21 0.66 -6.00 -28.00
N GLU A 22 1.32 -4.87 -28.33
CA GLU A 22 0.87 -3.96 -29.39
C GLU A 22 1.03 -4.54 -30.80
N ARG A 23 1.99 -5.43 -30.98
CA ARG A 23 2.29 -6.05 -32.25
C ARG A 23 2.60 -7.53 -32.08
N GLU A 24 2.60 -8.27 -33.22
CA GLU A 24 2.99 -9.68 -33.21
C GLU A 24 4.49 -9.88 -32.94
N PRO A 25 4.91 -11.07 -32.45
CA PRO A 25 6.29 -11.35 -32.04
C PRO A 25 7.29 -11.10 -33.18
N GLU A 26 6.92 -11.40 -34.43
CA GLU A 26 7.74 -11.25 -35.59
C GLU A 26 8.08 -9.78 -35.88
N HIS A 27 7.16 -8.87 -35.59
CA HIS A 27 7.43 -7.43 -35.65
C HIS A 27 8.53 -7.02 -34.68
N TRP A 28 8.42 -7.46 -33.42
CA TRP A 28 9.41 -7.17 -32.41
C TRP A 28 10.77 -7.83 -32.66
N LYS A 29 10.79 -9.04 -33.19
CA LYS A 29 12.03 -9.72 -33.57
C LYS A 29 12.80 -8.93 -34.63
N ARG A 30 12.10 -8.35 -35.63
CA ARG A 30 12.74 -7.53 -36.68
C ARG A 30 13.36 -6.25 -36.08
N LEU A 31 12.71 -5.63 -35.09
CA LEU A 31 13.20 -4.41 -34.45
C LEU A 31 14.21 -4.68 -33.34
N GLY A 32 14.19 -5.86 -32.73
CA GLY A 32 15.01 -6.22 -31.58
C GLY A 32 16.39 -6.76 -31.93
N TYR A 33 16.92 -7.54 -30.98
CA TYR A 33 18.23 -8.19 -31.10
C TYR A 33 18.26 -9.21 -32.23
N GLY A 34 19.28 -9.11 -33.06
CA GLY A 34 19.40 -9.91 -34.31
C GLY A 34 18.61 -9.36 -35.50
N GLY A 35 17.85 -8.28 -35.32
CA GLY A 35 17.21 -7.49 -36.38
C GLY A 35 17.86 -6.11 -36.52
N THR A 36 17.04 -5.05 -36.62
CA THR A 36 17.56 -3.69 -36.79
C THR A 36 18.15 -3.07 -35.51
N GLY A 37 17.91 -3.64 -34.35
CA GLY A 37 18.37 -3.13 -33.05
C GLY A 37 17.62 -1.88 -32.56
N GLN A 38 16.54 -1.49 -33.21
CA GLN A 38 15.75 -0.27 -32.87
C GLN A 38 14.91 -0.46 -31.63
N LEU A 39 14.51 -1.69 -31.30
CA LEU A 39 13.80 -2.00 -30.04
C LEU A 39 14.80 -2.22 -28.92
N VAL A 40 14.90 -1.28 -28.01
CA VAL A 40 15.84 -1.33 -26.88
C VAL A 40 15.13 -1.42 -25.55
N CYS A 41 15.86 -1.82 -24.51
CA CYS A 41 15.35 -1.81 -23.14
C CYS A 41 15.02 -0.38 -22.71
N PHE A 42 13.76 -0.16 -22.38
CA PHE A 42 13.28 1.12 -21.88
C PHE A 42 14.07 1.59 -20.65
N TYR A 43 14.30 0.70 -19.68
CA TYR A 43 14.97 1.01 -18.42
C TYR A 43 16.45 1.38 -18.61
N CYS A 44 17.16 0.62 -19.40
CA CYS A 44 18.55 0.93 -19.71
C CYS A 44 18.67 2.25 -20.48
N PHE A 45 17.80 2.47 -21.45
CA PHE A 45 17.84 3.68 -22.27
C PHE A 45 17.56 4.97 -21.48
N HIS A 46 16.62 4.90 -20.54
CA HIS A 46 16.27 6.05 -19.69
C HIS A 46 17.13 6.20 -18.42
N GLY A 47 18.13 5.35 -18.23
CA GLY A 47 19.08 5.49 -17.13
C GLY A 47 18.61 4.89 -15.79
N PHE A 48 17.65 3.97 -15.81
CA PHE A 48 17.27 3.19 -14.64
C PHE A 48 18.17 1.96 -14.52
N GLU A 49 18.99 1.90 -13.49
CA GLU A 49 19.94 0.81 -13.23
C GLU A 49 21.05 0.62 -14.30
N ALA A 50 21.19 1.58 -15.22
CA ALA A 50 22.25 1.69 -16.20
C ALA A 50 22.48 3.16 -16.55
N PRO A 51 23.63 3.59 -17.09
CA PRO A 51 23.80 4.96 -17.57
C PRO A 51 22.74 5.33 -18.63
N ALA A 52 22.19 6.55 -18.55
CA ALA A 52 21.21 7.04 -19.52
C ALA A 52 21.75 6.95 -20.96
N GLY A 53 20.90 6.57 -21.89
CA GLY A 53 21.28 6.34 -23.29
C GLY A 53 21.86 4.94 -23.58
N THR A 54 21.96 4.06 -22.56
CA THR A 54 22.42 2.68 -22.75
C THR A 54 21.45 1.91 -23.65
N ARG A 55 21.94 1.45 -24.81
CA ARG A 55 21.14 0.73 -25.81
C ARG A 55 21.37 -0.77 -25.68
N VAL A 56 20.44 -1.46 -25.04
CA VAL A 56 20.40 -2.93 -25.00
C VAL A 56 19.21 -3.37 -25.82
N SER A 57 19.47 -3.93 -27.02
CA SER A 57 18.42 -4.44 -27.90
C SER A 57 17.71 -5.63 -27.27
N LEU A 58 16.39 -5.66 -27.33
CA LEU A 58 15.56 -6.65 -26.65
C LEU A 58 15.27 -7.88 -27.53
N VAL A 59 15.15 -9.03 -26.89
CA VAL A 59 14.56 -10.24 -27.50
C VAL A 59 13.11 -10.40 -26.99
N THR A 60 12.26 -10.94 -27.87
CA THR A 60 10.88 -11.29 -27.50
C THR A 60 10.82 -12.76 -27.10
N ARG A 61 10.25 -13.03 -25.91
CA ARG A 61 10.07 -14.36 -25.34
C ARG A 61 8.62 -14.64 -24.99
N GLY A 62 8.32 -15.91 -24.74
CA GLY A 62 6.97 -16.38 -24.40
C GLY A 62 6.09 -16.58 -25.62
N ARG A 63 5.03 -17.36 -25.47
CA ARG A 63 4.04 -17.68 -26.52
C ARG A 63 2.65 -17.25 -26.07
N LEU A 64 1.80 -16.88 -27.03
CA LEU A 64 0.37 -16.69 -26.77
C LEU A 64 -0.21 -18.02 -26.26
N GLY A 65 -0.91 -18.01 -25.13
CA GLY A 65 -1.45 -19.23 -24.50
C GLY A 65 -0.42 -20.13 -23.79
N GLY A 66 0.87 -19.78 -23.77
CA GLY A 66 1.91 -20.50 -23.04
C GLY A 66 1.88 -20.27 -21.52
N LYS A 67 2.59 -21.11 -20.76
CA LYS A 67 2.75 -20.95 -19.29
C LYS A 67 3.37 -19.62 -18.91
N VAL A 68 4.25 -19.06 -19.74
CA VAL A 68 4.87 -17.75 -19.56
C VAL A 68 4.37 -16.82 -20.67
N ARG A 69 3.80 -15.69 -20.25
CA ARG A 69 3.28 -14.67 -21.17
C ARG A 69 4.37 -14.08 -22.04
N ARG A 70 3.97 -13.55 -23.19
CA ARG A 70 4.84 -12.80 -24.07
C ARG A 70 5.46 -11.62 -23.32
N HIS A 71 6.77 -11.48 -23.40
CA HIS A 71 7.53 -10.42 -22.74
C HIS A 71 8.82 -10.14 -23.54
N PHE A 72 9.44 -9.01 -23.25
CA PHE A 72 10.78 -8.69 -23.68
C PHE A 72 11.80 -9.24 -22.68
N ALA A 73 13.02 -9.46 -23.14
CA ALA A 73 14.15 -9.83 -22.28
C ALA A 73 15.46 -9.28 -22.86
N HIS A 74 16.44 -9.10 -22.02
CA HIS A 74 17.80 -8.84 -22.47
C HIS A 74 18.37 -10.10 -23.15
N PRO A 75 19.20 -9.94 -24.19
CA PRO A 75 20.02 -11.05 -24.71
C PRO A 75 20.96 -11.57 -23.61
N PRO A 76 21.38 -12.84 -23.68
CA PRO A 76 22.34 -13.38 -22.73
C PRO A 76 23.61 -12.50 -22.64
N GLY A 77 24.06 -12.21 -21.44
CA GLY A 77 25.26 -11.42 -21.17
C GLY A 77 25.12 -9.90 -21.38
N GLN A 78 23.95 -9.40 -21.78
CA GLN A 78 23.73 -7.96 -22.02
C GLN A 78 22.83 -7.30 -20.95
N ALA A 79 22.40 -8.04 -19.97
CA ALA A 79 21.71 -7.44 -18.83
C ALA A 79 22.69 -6.59 -18.00
N PRO A 80 22.27 -5.44 -17.46
CA PRO A 80 23.04 -4.71 -16.43
C PRO A 80 23.39 -5.65 -15.27
N ALA A 81 24.48 -5.38 -14.58
CA ALA A 81 24.87 -6.14 -13.38
C ALA A 81 23.70 -6.14 -12.36
N GLY A 82 23.17 -7.32 -12.06
CA GLY A 82 21.99 -7.47 -11.18
C GLY A 82 20.63 -7.49 -11.88
N GLY A 83 20.57 -7.20 -13.19
CA GLY A 83 19.31 -7.12 -13.95
C GLY A 83 18.39 -5.99 -13.44
N HIS A 84 17.15 -5.95 -13.97
CA HIS A 84 16.11 -5.08 -13.42
C HIS A 84 15.36 -5.84 -12.33
N GLY A 85 15.29 -5.28 -11.13
CA GLY A 85 14.50 -5.85 -10.05
C GLY A 85 13.02 -5.95 -10.43
N PRO A 86 12.35 -7.09 -10.21
CA PRO A 86 10.94 -7.29 -10.61
C PRO A 86 9.99 -6.21 -10.09
N GLU A 87 10.19 -5.75 -8.86
CA GLU A 87 9.38 -4.68 -8.28
C GLU A 87 9.61 -3.33 -8.95
N THR A 88 10.86 -3.06 -9.34
CA THR A 88 11.23 -1.83 -10.07
C THR A 88 10.59 -1.82 -11.45
N VAL A 89 10.61 -2.95 -12.14
CA VAL A 89 9.98 -3.11 -13.47
C VAL A 89 8.50 -2.77 -13.40
N TRP A 90 7.73 -3.36 -12.47
CA TRP A 90 6.30 -3.07 -12.35
C TRP A 90 6.05 -1.57 -12.09
N HIS A 91 6.76 -0.98 -11.15
CA HIS A 91 6.56 0.41 -10.73
C HIS A 91 6.81 1.40 -11.87
N ILE A 92 7.97 1.27 -12.52
CA ILE A 92 8.35 2.15 -13.63
C ILE A 92 7.38 1.98 -14.80
N THR A 93 7.10 0.72 -15.19
CA THR A 93 6.16 0.43 -16.28
C THR A 93 4.77 1.01 -15.98
N THR A 94 4.28 0.85 -14.74
CA THR A 94 2.97 1.39 -14.34
C THR A 94 2.93 2.90 -14.50
N LYS A 95 3.93 3.63 -14.03
CA LYS A 95 4.01 5.10 -14.19
C LYS A 95 3.91 5.51 -15.66
N HIS A 96 4.67 4.87 -16.53
CA HIS A 96 4.65 5.21 -17.96
C HIS A 96 3.32 4.87 -18.64
N LEU A 97 2.72 3.74 -18.30
CA LEU A 97 1.41 3.35 -18.84
C LEU A 97 0.29 4.26 -18.31
N LEU A 98 0.32 4.64 -17.04
CA LEU A 98 -0.61 5.62 -16.47
C LEU A 98 -0.42 7.01 -17.11
N ALA A 99 0.81 7.44 -17.33
CA ALA A 99 1.08 8.71 -18.01
C ALA A 99 0.60 8.70 -19.45
N ALA A 100 0.83 7.61 -20.19
CA ALA A 100 0.34 7.46 -21.57
C ALA A 100 -1.20 7.44 -21.61
N TRP A 101 -1.83 6.72 -20.69
CA TRP A 101 -3.28 6.70 -20.54
C TRP A 101 -3.83 8.10 -20.24
N ALA A 102 -3.26 8.79 -19.25
CA ALA A 102 -3.71 10.14 -18.89
C ALA A 102 -3.60 11.12 -20.07
N ARG A 103 -2.50 11.11 -20.82
CA ARG A 103 -2.32 11.96 -22.01
C ARG A 103 -3.39 11.71 -23.09
N SER A 104 -3.95 10.51 -23.16
CA SER A 104 -5.00 10.16 -24.12
C SER A 104 -6.41 10.57 -23.67
N ARG A 105 -6.57 11.09 -22.44
CA ARG A 105 -7.89 11.44 -21.92
C ARG A 105 -8.34 12.84 -22.35
N PRO A 106 -9.61 13.00 -22.70
CA PRO A 106 -10.17 14.33 -22.95
C PRO A 106 -10.11 15.14 -21.66
N GLY A 107 -9.89 16.45 -21.77
CA GLY A 107 -9.83 17.33 -20.60
C GLY A 107 -8.45 17.42 -19.95
N VAL A 108 -7.50 16.58 -20.28
CA VAL A 108 -6.12 16.68 -19.81
C VAL A 108 -5.39 17.77 -20.58
N ASP A 109 -4.71 18.66 -19.85
CA ASP A 109 -3.83 19.70 -20.38
C ASP A 109 -2.37 19.23 -20.42
N ARG A 110 -1.89 18.69 -19.29
CA ARG A 110 -0.47 18.32 -19.14
C ARG A 110 -0.29 17.08 -18.25
N VAL A 111 0.70 16.26 -18.60
CA VAL A 111 1.13 15.09 -17.80
C VAL A 111 2.64 15.12 -17.63
N ARG A 112 3.11 15.01 -16.38
CA ARG A 112 4.52 14.96 -16.00
C ARG A 112 4.81 13.73 -15.14
N LEU A 113 5.98 13.15 -15.30
CA LEU A 113 6.48 12.09 -14.41
C LEU A 113 7.32 12.67 -13.29
N GLU A 114 7.30 12.02 -12.14
CA GLU A 114 8.18 12.32 -11.00
C GLU A 114 8.17 13.80 -10.59
N GLN A 115 6.99 14.40 -10.60
CA GLN A 115 6.84 15.83 -10.31
C GLN A 115 6.71 16.09 -8.81
N TRP A 116 7.54 16.99 -8.30
CA TRP A 116 7.41 17.50 -6.94
C TRP A 116 6.20 18.41 -6.81
N THR A 117 5.52 18.32 -5.67
CA THR A 117 4.50 19.28 -5.24
C THR A 117 5.15 20.67 -5.01
N GLU A 118 4.35 21.71 -4.94
CA GLU A 118 4.83 23.11 -4.86
C GLU A 118 5.69 23.34 -3.61
N ASP A 119 5.29 22.78 -2.47
CA ASP A 119 6.03 22.82 -1.21
C ASP A 119 7.18 21.80 -1.13
N ARG A 120 7.33 20.93 -2.14
CA ARG A 120 8.33 19.85 -2.22
C ARG A 120 8.18 18.78 -1.13
N ASP A 121 7.04 18.69 -0.48
CA ASP A 121 6.78 17.67 0.53
C ASP A 121 6.54 16.28 -0.09
N ARG A 122 6.00 16.26 -1.31
CA ARG A 122 5.67 15.02 -2.03
C ARG A 122 6.14 15.07 -3.48
N ARG A 123 6.44 13.90 -4.01
CA ARG A 123 6.74 13.71 -5.42
C ARG A 123 5.75 12.72 -5.99
N ALA A 124 4.86 13.19 -6.86
CA ALA A 124 3.89 12.35 -7.54
C ALA A 124 4.58 11.47 -8.59
N ASP A 125 4.20 10.20 -8.66
CA ASP A 125 4.69 9.30 -9.72
C ASP A 125 4.27 9.81 -11.10
N VAL A 126 3.01 10.26 -11.23
CA VAL A 126 2.48 10.93 -12.43
C VAL A 126 1.61 12.11 -11.99
N GLU A 127 2.02 13.31 -12.32
CA GLU A 127 1.18 14.51 -12.18
C GLU A 127 0.35 14.72 -13.44
N VAL A 128 -0.95 14.95 -13.27
CA VAL A 128 -1.87 15.33 -14.33
C VAL A 128 -2.48 16.68 -14.01
N LEU A 129 -2.46 17.60 -14.95
CA LEU A 129 -3.18 18.86 -14.89
C LEU A 129 -4.34 18.78 -15.87
N LEU A 130 -5.56 19.00 -15.38
CA LEU A 130 -6.74 19.13 -16.22
C LEU A 130 -6.89 20.57 -16.72
N ARG A 131 -7.65 20.77 -17.78
CA ARG A 131 -7.92 22.12 -18.38
C ARG A 131 -8.68 23.05 -17.45
N ASP A 132 -9.43 22.51 -16.48
CA ASP A 132 -10.13 23.28 -15.44
C ASP A 132 -9.20 23.72 -14.30
N GLY A 133 -7.92 23.38 -14.36
CA GLY A 133 -6.93 23.67 -13.35
C GLY A 133 -6.79 22.60 -12.26
N THR A 134 -7.61 21.55 -12.26
CA THR A 134 -7.51 20.46 -11.28
C THR A 134 -6.19 19.72 -11.45
N LYS A 135 -5.50 19.52 -10.34
CA LYS A 135 -4.26 18.71 -10.26
C LYS A 135 -4.59 17.32 -9.73
N ILE A 136 -4.07 16.28 -10.39
CA ILE A 136 -4.24 14.89 -9.97
C ILE A 136 -2.86 14.25 -9.86
N ALA A 137 -2.61 13.55 -8.76
CA ALA A 137 -1.45 12.68 -8.56
C ALA A 137 -1.86 11.22 -8.76
N LEU A 138 -1.31 10.55 -9.77
CA LEU A 138 -1.47 9.11 -9.93
C LEU A 138 -0.26 8.42 -9.29
N GLU A 139 -0.52 7.59 -8.30
CA GLU A 139 0.50 6.90 -7.50
C GLU A 139 0.53 5.41 -7.85
N ALA A 140 1.71 4.87 -8.13
CA ALA A 140 1.92 3.45 -8.42
C ALA A 140 2.52 2.75 -7.19
N GLN A 141 1.69 2.17 -6.35
CA GLN A 141 2.12 1.59 -5.07
C GLN A 141 2.47 0.11 -5.19
N ARG A 142 3.74 -0.22 -5.00
CA ARG A 142 4.30 -1.58 -5.17
C ARG A 142 4.52 -2.37 -3.88
N LYS A 143 4.45 -1.73 -2.73
CA LYS A 143 4.66 -2.33 -1.40
C LYS A 143 3.51 -1.99 -0.48
N LEU A 144 3.33 -2.78 0.57
CA LEU A 144 2.45 -2.43 1.65
C LEU A 144 2.83 -1.04 2.20
N MET A 145 1.82 -0.23 2.40
CA MET A 145 1.91 1.05 3.10
C MET A 145 1.12 0.94 4.40
N THR A 146 1.57 1.60 5.45
CA THR A 146 0.84 1.65 6.71
C THR A 146 -0.34 2.63 6.61
N ASP A 147 -1.35 2.46 7.47
CA ASP A 147 -2.50 3.37 7.55
C ASP A 147 -2.04 4.81 7.80
N ASP A 148 -1.12 5.02 8.74
CA ASP A 148 -0.57 6.35 9.03
C ASP A 148 0.25 6.92 7.88
N GLY A 149 1.03 6.09 7.21
CA GLY A 149 1.83 6.49 6.05
C GLY A 149 0.95 6.94 4.89
N TRP A 150 -0.14 6.20 4.63
CA TRP A 150 -1.10 6.56 3.59
C TRP A 150 -1.86 7.84 3.95
N ARG A 151 -2.40 7.95 5.19
CA ARG A 151 -3.11 9.15 5.66
C ARG A 151 -2.22 10.40 5.59
N ALA A 152 -0.95 10.28 5.94
CA ALA A 152 -0.01 11.40 5.84
C ALA A 152 0.12 11.89 4.39
N ARG A 153 0.34 10.97 3.43
CA ARG A 153 0.46 11.33 2.01
C ARG A 153 -0.83 11.89 1.43
N HIS A 154 -1.96 11.25 1.71
CA HIS A 154 -3.28 11.73 1.28
C HIS A 154 -3.57 13.15 1.78
N ARG A 155 -3.33 13.43 3.07
CA ARG A 155 -3.47 14.78 3.65
C ARG A 155 -2.54 15.82 3.01
N ASP A 156 -1.31 15.43 2.69
CA ASP A 156 -0.36 16.34 2.07
C ASP A 156 -0.81 16.75 0.66
N TYR A 157 -1.35 15.80 -0.13
CA TYR A 157 -1.98 16.13 -1.41
C TYR A 157 -3.22 17.00 -1.24
N ALA A 158 -4.12 16.64 -0.33
CA ALA A 158 -5.35 17.39 -0.08
C ALA A 158 -5.09 18.84 0.35
N ARG A 159 -4.07 19.09 1.20
CA ARG A 159 -3.67 20.45 1.60
C ARG A 159 -3.28 21.33 0.42
N GLN A 160 -2.79 20.74 -0.65
CA GLN A 160 -2.35 21.44 -1.86
C GLN A 160 -3.41 21.45 -2.96
N GLY A 161 -4.64 20.97 -2.66
CA GLY A 161 -5.72 20.87 -3.64
C GLY A 161 -5.43 19.85 -4.75
N VAL A 162 -4.59 18.85 -4.47
CA VAL A 162 -4.26 17.78 -5.40
C VAL A 162 -5.11 16.55 -5.06
N VAL A 163 -5.77 15.97 -6.05
CA VAL A 163 -6.50 14.71 -5.93
C VAL A 163 -5.55 13.55 -6.16
N ASP A 164 -5.40 12.68 -5.18
CA ASP A 164 -4.53 11.50 -5.28
C ASP A 164 -5.32 10.25 -5.66
N VAL A 165 -4.81 9.50 -6.64
CA VAL A 165 -5.37 8.23 -7.13
C VAL A 165 -4.29 7.16 -7.04
N TRP A 166 -4.59 6.10 -6.29
CA TRP A 166 -3.63 5.06 -5.97
C TRP A 166 -3.87 3.79 -6.78
N PHE A 167 -2.87 3.40 -7.56
CA PHE A 167 -2.85 2.13 -8.28
C PHE A 167 -1.90 1.16 -7.58
N TRP A 168 -2.48 0.13 -6.98
CA TRP A 168 -1.75 -0.90 -6.25
C TRP A 168 -1.29 -2.01 -7.18
N ARG A 169 -0.12 -2.57 -6.89
CA ARG A 169 0.34 -3.78 -7.56
C ARG A 169 -0.57 -4.95 -7.18
N PRO A 170 -1.01 -5.80 -8.13
CA PRO A 170 -1.74 -7.03 -7.80
C PRO A 170 -0.98 -7.88 -6.77
N ARG A 171 -1.68 -8.46 -5.82
CA ARG A 171 -1.16 -9.26 -4.69
C ARG A 171 -0.40 -8.47 -3.61
N VAL A 172 -0.37 -7.17 -3.68
CA VAL A 172 0.09 -6.33 -2.57
C VAL A 172 -1.10 -6.00 -1.69
N HIS A 173 -0.95 -6.17 -0.40
CA HIS A 173 -1.95 -5.69 0.55
C HIS A 173 -1.94 -4.16 0.57
N PHE A 174 -3.11 -3.57 0.76
CA PHE A 174 -3.28 -2.13 0.89
C PHE A 174 -3.84 -1.77 2.27
N PRO A 175 -3.64 -0.52 2.74
CA PRO A 175 -4.13 -0.09 4.05
C PRO A 175 -5.66 -0.09 4.09
N HIS A 176 -6.25 -0.63 5.12
CA HIS A 176 -7.71 -0.67 5.29
C HIS A 176 -8.34 0.73 5.33
N VAL A 177 -7.58 1.72 5.81
CA VAL A 177 -8.03 3.12 5.91
C VAL A 177 -8.51 3.70 4.57
N VAL A 178 -8.02 3.22 3.43
CA VAL A 178 -8.48 3.67 2.10
C VAL A 178 -9.97 3.39 1.92
N LEU A 179 -10.44 2.22 2.39
CA LEU A 179 -11.86 1.88 2.39
C LEU A 179 -12.66 2.71 3.40
N GLU A 180 -12.08 3.01 4.56
CA GLU A 180 -12.72 3.85 5.59
C GLU A 180 -12.95 5.28 5.11
N GLU A 181 -12.03 5.82 4.31
CA GLU A 181 -12.20 7.14 3.67
C GLU A 181 -13.18 7.08 2.48
N GLY A 182 -13.66 5.87 2.13
CA GLY A 182 -14.61 5.66 1.03
C GLY A 182 -14.01 5.95 -0.34
N LEU A 183 -12.70 5.79 -0.49
CA LEU A 183 -12.01 5.98 -1.76
C LEU A 183 -11.95 4.69 -2.56
N PRO A 184 -11.99 4.77 -3.91
CA PRO A 184 -11.82 3.60 -4.75
C PRO A 184 -10.40 3.06 -4.63
N VAL A 185 -10.30 1.73 -4.50
CA VAL A 185 -9.03 1.02 -4.48
C VAL A 185 -8.77 0.47 -5.87
N TRP A 186 -7.75 0.95 -6.54
CA TRP A 186 -7.38 0.52 -7.88
C TRP A 186 -6.20 -0.45 -7.82
N PHE A 187 -6.28 -1.53 -8.60
CA PHE A 187 -5.16 -2.43 -8.87
C PHE A 187 -4.84 -2.41 -10.35
N TYR A 188 -3.57 -2.42 -10.69
CA TYR A 188 -3.17 -2.38 -12.09
C TYR A 188 -2.24 -3.53 -12.45
N SER A 189 -2.70 -4.38 -13.38
CA SER A 189 -1.90 -5.45 -13.97
C SER A 189 -1.23 -4.97 -15.25
N VAL A 190 0.07 -4.75 -15.17
CA VAL A 190 0.89 -4.30 -16.31
C VAL A 190 0.87 -5.31 -17.44
N SER A 191 0.96 -6.61 -17.14
CA SER A 191 1.01 -7.67 -18.15
C SER A 191 -0.29 -7.83 -18.92
N LYS A 192 -1.44 -7.46 -18.32
CA LYS A 192 -2.76 -7.50 -18.95
C LYS A 192 -3.21 -6.15 -19.47
N ARG A 193 -2.61 -5.06 -19.01
CA ARG A 193 -3.06 -3.67 -19.20
C ARG A 193 -4.48 -3.43 -18.68
N GLU A 194 -4.82 -4.12 -17.59
CA GLU A 194 -6.13 -4.07 -16.96
C GLU A 194 -6.05 -3.40 -15.61
N ALA A 195 -7.00 -2.50 -15.34
CA ALA A 195 -7.29 -2.00 -14.02
C ALA A 195 -8.39 -2.85 -13.37
N ALA A 196 -8.27 -3.11 -12.08
CA ALA A 196 -9.34 -3.70 -11.28
C ALA A 196 -9.65 -2.77 -10.13
N THR A 197 -10.93 -2.63 -9.79
CA THR A 197 -11.37 -1.89 -8.62
C THR A 197 -12.35 -2.71 -7.80
N SER A 198 -12.46 -2.37 -6.52
CA SER A 198 -13.48 -2.93 -5.64
C SER A 198 -14.81 -2.23 -5.89
N LEU A 199 -15.87 -3.00 -6.09
CA LEU A 199 -17.25 -2.53 -6.06
C LEU A 199 -17.97 -2.89 -4.75
N GLY A 200 -17.32 -3.66 -3.89
CA GLY A 200 -17.90 -4.21 -2.68
C GLY A 200 -17.00 -4.02 -1.46
N ARG A 201 -17.49 -4.51 -0.34
CA ARG A 201 -16.77 -4.53 0.93
C ARG A 201 -15.76 -5.67 0.97
N PRO A 202 -14.72 -5.55 1.80
CA PRO A 202 -13.93 -6.72 2.16
C PRO A 202 -14.85 -7.77 2.77
N HIS A 203 -14.73 -9.01 2.34
CA HIS A 203 -15.38 -10.11 3.03
C HIS A 203 -14.97 -10.12 4.51
N ALA A 204 -15.92 -10.42 5.37
CA ALA A 204 -15.95 -10.22 6.83
C ALA A 204 -14.83 -10.84 7.69
N ARG A 205 -13.60 -10.97 7.18
CA ARG A 205 -12.42 -11.23 8.03
C ARG A 205 -12.19 -10.13 9.08
N VAL A 206 -12.80 -9.00 8.88
CA VAL A 206 -12.63 -7.81 9.70
C VAL A 206 -13.44 -7.87 10.99
N ASP A 207 -14.39 -8.77 11.13
CA ASP A 207 -15.25 -8.86 12.31
C ASP A 207 -14.52 -9.34 13.59
N GLN A 208 -13.27 -9.78 13.46
CA GLN A 208 -12.44 -10.23 14.58
C GLN A 208 -11.15 -9.44 14.76
N TRP A 209 -11.05 -8.25 14.16
CA TRP A 209 -9.84 -7.42 14.24
C TRP A 209 -9.46 -7.04 15.67
N TRP A 210 -10.41 -6.93 16.61
CA TRP A 210 -10.14 -6.67 18.03
C TRP A 210 -9.38 -7.82 18.73
N GLN A 211 -9.29 -8.99 18.12
CA GLN A 211 -8.46 -10.09 18.60
C GLN A 211 -7.03 -10.05 18.05
N ALA A 212 -6.78 -9.14 17.09
CA ALA A 212 -5.44 -8.94 16.56
C ALA A 212 -4.55 -8.27 17.62
N PRO A 213 -3.24 -8.56 17.62
CA PRO A 213 -2.29 -7.80 18.45
C PRO A 213 -2.37 -6.31 18.10
N ASP A 214 -2.00 -5.46 19.06
CA ASP A 214 -1.94 -4.02 18.83
C ASP A 214 -0.93 -3.72 17.70
N LEU A 215 -1.45 -3.36 16.53
CA LEU A 215 -0.67 -3.04 15.35
C LEU A 215 -0.34 -1.55 15.25
N SER A 216 -0.84 -0.71 16.17
CA SER A 216 -0.65 0.75 16.15
C SER A 216 0.82 1.14 16.22
N VAL A 217 1.65 0.37 16.92
CA VAL A 217 3.11 0.56 16.98
C VAL A 217 3.79 0.46 15.61
N PHE A 218 3.13 -0.17 14.62
CA PHE A 218 3.59 -0.27 13.25
C PHE A 218 2.86 0.71 12.30
N GLY A 219 2.05 1.62 12.85
CA GLY A 219 1.22 2.55 12.07
C GLY A 219 0.07 1.88 11.32
N LEU A 220 -0.35 0.69 11.78
CA LEU A 220 -1.49 -0.06 11.27
C LEU A 220 -2.61 -0.03 12.31
N HIS A 221 -3.78 0.48 11.93
CA HIS A 221 -4.95 0.51 12.80
C HIS A 221 -5.88 -0.68 12.59
N HIS A 222 -5.79 -1.28 11.39
CA HIS A 222 -6.51 -2.49 11.01
C HIS A 222 -5.62 -3.43 10.20
N PRO A 223 -5.95 -4.73 10.13
CA PRO A 223 -5.25 -5.64 9.24
C PRO A 223 -5.35 -5.14 7.78
N PRO A 224 -4.23 -5.10 7.05
CA PRO A 224 -4.24 -4.71 5.64
C PRO A 224 -5.11 -5.65 4.80
N CYS A 225 -5.77 -5.09 3.78
CA CYS A 225 -6.66 -5.84 2.88
C CYS A 225 -5.93 -6.36 1.65
N ALA A 226 -6.36 -7.51 1.15
CA ALA A 226 -5.91 -8.06 -0.13
C ALA A 226 -7.01 -7.91 -1.20
N LEU A 227 -6.59 -7.88 -2.48
CA LEU A 227 -7.51 -7.75 -3.61
C LEU A 227 -8.51 -8.92 -3.71
N ASP A 228 -8.11 -10.12 -3.36
CA ASP A 228 -8.96 -11.32 -3.38
C ASP A 228 -10.00 -11.34 -2.26
N GLU A 229 -9.88 -10.45 -1.29
CA GLU A 229 -10.88 -10.24 -0.23
C GLU A 229 -11.98 -9.25 -0.66
N LEU A 230 -11.91 -8.69 -1.88
CA LEU A 230 -12.84 -7.69 -2.39
C LEU A 230 -13.66 -8.24 -3.55
N GLU A 231 -14.94 -7.89 -3.59
CA GLU A 231 -15.71 -7.98 -4.82
C GLU A 231 -15.14 -6.94 -5.81
N ARG A 232 -14.76 -7.40 -7.00
CA ARG A 232 -14.01 -6.57 -7.96
C ARG A 232 -14.57 -6.65 -9.37
N VAL A 233 -14.41 -5.55 -10.06
CA VAL A 233 -14.57 -5.45 -11.51
C VAL A 233 -13.20 -5.22 -12.14
N THR A 234 -12.94 -5.91 -13.25
CA THR A 234 -11.71 -5.77 -14.04
C THR A 234 -12.05 -5.25 -15.42
N MET A 235 -11.30 -4.26 -15.88
CA MET A 235 -11.50 -3.64 -17.19
C MET A 235 -10.17 -3.18 -17.80
N PRO A 236 -10.10 -2.98 -19.13
CA PRO A 236 -8.96 -2.30 -19.73
C PRO A 236 -8.76 -0.90 -19.14
N LEU A 237 -7.53 -0.49 -18.89
CA LEU A 237 -7.23 0.87 -18.39
C LEU A 237 -7.87 1.96 -19.27
N GLY A 238 -7.94 1.72 -20.58
CA GLY A 238 -8.57 2.64 -21.52
C GLY A 238 -10.07 2.84 -21.34
N ALA A 239 -10.78 1.95 -20.63
CA ALA A 239 -12.18 2.11 -20.31
C ALA A 239 -12.43 3.08 -19.15
N LEU A 240 -11.40 3.42 -18.38
CA LEU A 240 -11.49 4.43 -17.33
C LEU A 240 -11.41 5.83 -17.93
N GLU A 241 -12.20 6.73 -17.39
CA GLU A 241 -12.09 8.16 -17.65
C GLU A 241 -11.27 8.83 -16.53
N LEU A 242 -10.84 10.06 -16.78
CA LEU A 242 -10.15 10.89 -15.81
C LEU A 242 -10.88 12.22 -15.69
N GLY A 243 -11.39 12.50 -14.52
CA GLY A 243 -12.13 13.71 -14.20
C GLY A 243 -11.61 14.40 -12.95
N PRO A 244 -12.21 15.53 -12.53
CA PRO A 244 -11.78 16.29 -11.35
C PRO A 244 -11.75 15.48 -10.04
N GLY A 245 -12.52 14.40 -9.95
CA GLY A 245 -12.50 13.46 -8.80
C GLY A 245 -11.50 12.32 -8.92
N GLY A 246 -10.64 12.32 -9.94
CA GLY A 246 -9.67 11.25 -10.19
C GLY A 246 -10.11 10.26 -11.27
N ALA A 247 -9.74 8.98 -11.14
CA ALA A 247 -10.12 7.93 -12.07
C ALA A 247 -11.61 7.57 -11.91
N VAL A 248 -12.33 7.53 -13.02
CA VAL A 248 -13.79 7.38 -13.08
C VAL A 248 -14.17 6.12 -13.83
N LEU A 249 -15.02 5.32 -13.21
CA LEU A 249 -15.62 4.13 -13.83
C LEU A 249 -16.62 4.51 -14.93
N PRO A 250 -16.88 3.61 -15.90
CA PRO A 250 -18.03 3.71 -16.77
C PRO A 250 -19.33 3.95 -15.98
N GLN A 251 -20.23 4.72 -16.54
CA GLN A 251 -21.40 5.25 -15.82
C GLN A 251 -22.28 4.16 -15.18
N ASP A 252 -22.38 3.01 -15.82
CA ASP A 252 -23.13 1.84 -15.35
C ASP A 252 -22.54 1.23 -14.06
N LEU A 253 -21.23 1.39 -13.83
CA LEU A 253 -20.53 0.90 -12.65
C LEU A 253 -20.36 1.96 -11.56
N GLN A 254 -20.50 3.24 -11.89
CA GLN A 254 -20.33 4.33 -10.92
C GLN A 254 -21.31 4.26 -9.76
N LYS A 255 -22.57 3.97 -10.05
CA LYS A 255 -23.60 3.88 -9.00
C LYS A 255 -23.28 2.78 -8.01
N GLN A 256 -22.91 1.58 -8.49
CA GLN A 256 -22.53 0.47 -7.62
C GLN A 256 -21.33 0.82 -6.74
N LEU A 257 -20.33 1.51 -7.31
CA LEU A 257 -19.17 1.97 -6.54
C LEU A 257 -19.58 2.98 -5.46
N LEU A 258 -20.41 3.97 -5.79
CA LEU A 258 -20.89 4.98 -4.85
C LEU A 258 -21.69 4.36 -3.71
N ASP A 259 -22.59 3.44 -4.02
CA ASP A 259 -23.38 2.71 -3.02
C ASP A 259 -22.45 1.91 -2.08
N SER A 260 -21.47 1.18 -2.63
CA SER A 260 -20.47 0.44 -1.87
C SER A 260 -19.61 1.35 -0.98
N GLN A 261 -19.16 2.49 -1.50
CA GLN A 261 -18.39 3.46 -0.73
C GLN A 261 -19.20 4.07 0.43
N GLN A 262 -20.46 4.39 0.18
CA GLN A 262 -21.35 4.88 1.23
C GLN A 262 -21.53 3.86 2.34
N GLU A 263 -21.79 2.61 1.98
CA GLU A 263 -21.92 1.52 2.94
C GLU A 263 -20.63 1.29 3.76
N ALA A 264 -19.45 1.33 3.09
CA ALA A 264 -18.17 1.20 3.78
C ALA A 264 -17.93 2.33 4.80
N ARG A 265 -18.29 3.59 4.47
CA ARG A 265 -18.22 4.73 5.39
C ARG A 265 -19.12 4.55 6.60
N GLU A 266 -20.35 4.12 6.37
CA GLU A 266 -21.31 3.88 7.46
C GLU A 266 -20.84 2.75 8.39
N GLU A 267 -20.27 1.70 7.82
CA GLU A 267 -19.71 0.60 8.61
C GLU A 267 -18.48 1.04 9.40
N ALA A 268 -17.56 1.78 8.79
CA ALA A 268 -16.40 2.36 9.49
C ALA A 268 -16.85 3.25 10.66
N LYS A 269 -17.88 4.07 10.45
CA LYS A 269 -18.47 4.88 11.53
C LYS A 269 -19.03 4.01 12.66
N ARG A 270 -19.87 3.00 12.32
CA ARG A 270 -20.42 2.06 13.34
C ARG A 270 -19.33 1.38 14.13
N ARG A 271 -18.23 1.00 13.45
CA ARG A 271 -17.08 0.37 14.10
C ARG A 271 -16.41 1.32 15.08
N LYS A 272 -16.08 2.55 14.66
CA LYS A 272 -15.49 3.58 15.53
C LYS A 272 -16.35 3.85 16.77
N ASP A 273 -17.68 3.91 16.59
CA ASP A 273 -18.63 4.09 17.70
C ASP A 273 -18.66 2.88 18.64
N SER A 274 -18.53 1.67 18.10
CA SER A 274 -18.44 0.44 18.89
C SER A 274 -17.15 0.36 19.68
N GLU A 275 -16.02 0.68 19.05
CA GLU A 275 -14.70 0.75 19.69
C GLU A 275 -14.67 1.76 20.84
N ALA A 276 -15.22 2.95 20.60
CA ALA A 276 -15.31 3.99 21.61
C ALA A 276 -16.17 3.55 22.82
N ARG A 277 -17.29 2.83 22.57
CA ARG A 277 -18.11 2.26 23.64
C ARG A 277 -17.37 1.19 24.42
N TYR A 278 -16.68 0.28 23.71
CA TYR A 278 -15.89 -0.77 24.35
C TYR A 278 -14.76 -0.19 25.19
N ALA A 279 -13.99 0.74 24.64
CA ALA A 279 -12.90 1.42 25.36
C ALA A 279 -13.40 2.16 26.62
N ARG A 280 -14.62 2.75 26.58
CA ARG A 280 -15.25 3.36 27.74
C ARG A 280 -15.62 2.30 28.79
N ALA A 281 -16.25 1.20 28.36
CA ALA A 281 -16.64 0.13 29.28
C ALA A 281 -15.41 -0.52 29.96
N VAL A 282 -14.31 -0.71 29.22
CA VAL A 282 -13.04 -1.21 29.79
C VAL A 282 -12.50 -0.24 30.84
N ARG A 283 -12.45 1.07 30.55
CA ARG A 283 -12.00 2.08 31.53
C ARG A 283 -12.87 2.07 32.78
N GLU A 284 -14.18 2.09 32.64
CA GLU A 284 -15.11 2.02 33.76
C GLU A 284 -14.93 0.74 34.59
N SER A 285 -14.69 -0.40 33.93
CA SER A 285 -14.39 -1.66 34.62
C SER A 285 -13.08 -1.61 35.40
N GLN A 286 -12.02 -1.05 34.80
CA GLN A 286 -10.73 -0.84 35.48
C GLN A 286 -10.85 0.09 36.68
N GLU A 287 -11.58 1.21 36.53
CA GLU A 287 -11.84 2.14 37.64
C GLU A 287 -12.63 1.49 38.78
N ARG A 288 -13.65 0.68 38.48
CA ARG A 288 -14.38 -0.10 39.50
C ARG A 288 -13.45 -1.09 40.20
N ALA A 289 -12.65 -1.84 39.46
CA ALA A 289 -11.68 -2.78 40.02
C ALA A 289 -10.66 -2.06 40.92
N ALA A 290 -10.16 -0.90 40.50
CA ALA A 290 -9.24 -0.08 41.30
C ALA A 290 -9.88 0.43 42.61
N ARG A 291 -11.16 0.80 42.59
CA ARG A 291 -11.92 1.19 43.80
C ARG A 291 -12.14 0.00 44.73
N THR A 292 -12.37 -1.19 44.20
CA THR A 292 -12.64 -2.41 44.99
C THR A 292 -11.36 -2.99 45.57
N THR A 293 -10.21 -2.78 44.91
CA THR A 293 -8.88 -3.22 45.35
C THR A 293 -8.14 -2.16 46.15
N ALA A 294 -8.80 -1.03 46.53
CA ALA A 294 -8.21 -0.13 47.49
C ALA A 294 -7.84 -0.94 48.74
N PRO A 295 -6.57 -1.03 49.11
CA PRO A 295 -6.16 -1.91 50.19
C PRO A 295 -6.90 -1.47 51.45
N THR A 296 -7.73 -2.35 52.00
CA THR A 296 -8.24 -2.19 53.33
C THR A 296 -7.04 -1.84 54.22
N PRO A 297 -7.05 -0.70 54.96
CA PRO A 297 -5.92 -0.39 55.80
C PRO A 297 -5.64 -1.62 56.67
N LEU A 298 -4.47 -2.20 56.51
CA LEU A 298 -4.06 -3.33 57.36
C LEU A 298 -4.26 -2.88 58.81
N PRO A 299 -4.96 -3.69 59.62
CA PRO A 299 -5.09 -3.37 61.03
C PRO A 299 -3.68 -3.11 61.59
N PRO A 300 -3.56 -2.12 62.52
CA PRO A 300 -2.27 -1.81 63.13
C PRO A 300 -1.65 -3.11 63.66
N LEU A 301 -0.45 -3.39 63.23
CA LEU A 301 0.28 -4.57 63.72
C LEU A 301 0.30 -4.55 65.26
N PRO A 302 -0.02 -5.66 65.92
CA PRO A 302 0.07 -5.71 67.36
C PRO A 302 1.44 -5.26 67.82
N PRO A 303 1.57 -4.56 68.93
CA PRO A 303 2.84 -4.07 69.45
C PRO A 303 3.78 -5.24 69.59
N VAL A 304 4.93 -5.16 68.95
CA VAL A 304 5.96 -6.19 69.04
C VAL A 304 6.50 -6.20 70.45
N PRO A 305 6.52 -7.34 71.14
CA PRO A 305 7.07 -7.41 72.47
C PRO A 305 8.50 -6.85 72.48
N ALA A 306 8.81 -6.02 73.48
CA ALA A 306 10.19 -5.51 73.63
C ALA A 306 11.15 -6.66 73.75
N GLY A 307 12.04 -6.82 72.71
CA GLY A 307 13.03 -7.90 72.67
C GLY A 307 12.87 -8.90 71.50
N GLY A 308 11.83 -8.79 70.66
CA GLY A 308 11.65 -9.67 69.50
C GLY A 308 12.66 -9.44 68.39
N LEU A 309 13.15 -10.54 67.75
CA LEU A 309 14.04 -10.47 66.61
C LEU A 309 13.34 -9.79 65.40
N ARG A 310 14.06 -8.91 64.74
CA ARG A 310 13.58 -8.21 63.52
C ARG A 310 14.40 -8.58 62.31
N CYS A 311 13.77 -8.61 61.15
CA CYS A 311 14.44 -8.79 59.89
C CYS A 311 15.45 -7.66 59.63
N GLU A 312 16.68 -8.03 59.28
CA GLU A 312 17.76 -7.07 58.99
C GLU A 312 17.47 -6.18 57.78
N VAL A 313 16.66 -6.64 56.86
CA VAL A 313 16.33 -5.91 55.62
C VAL A 313 15.10 -4.99 55.78
N CYS A 314 13.95 -5.55 56.13
CA CYS A 314 12.68 -4.79 56.20
C CYS A 314 12.28 -4.33 57.61
N ARG A 315 13.03 -4.68 58.65
CA ARG A 315 12.84 -4.36 60.07
C ARG A 315 11.54 -4.84 60.70
N ARG A 316 10.78 -5.67 59.99
CA ARG A 316 9.54 -6.28 60.51
C ARG A 316 9.87 -7.40 61.51
N PRO A 317 8.93 -7.73 62.42
CA PRO A 317 9.08 -8.85 63.31
C PRO A 317 9.41 -10.15 62.54
N LEU A 318 10.37 -10.92 63.02
CA LEU A 318 10.75 -12.21 62.46
C LEU A 318 10.01 -13.32 63.22
N ASP A 319 9.50 -14.31 62.46
CA ASP A 319 9.06 -15.57 63.03
C ASP A 319 10.24 -16.25 63.74
N PRO A 320 10.05 -16.79 64.95
CA PRO A 320 11.09 -17.52 65.68
C PRO A 320 11.79 -18.61 64.83
N LEU A 321 11.05 -19.21 63.89
CA LEU A 321 11.61 -20.21 62.97
C LEU A 321 12.64 -19.64 61.98
N LEU A 322 12.58 -18.32 61.72
CA LEU A 322 13.51 -17.61 60.83
C LEU A 322 14.65 -16.93 61.57
N ALA A 323 14.74 -17.15 62.90
CA ALA A 323 15.74 -16.52 63.75
C ALA A 323 17.22 -16.77 63.26
N ARG A 324 17.47 -17.90 62.64
CA ARG A 324 18.81 -18.26 62.11
C ARG A 324 19.16 -17.45 60.86
N THR A 325 18.21 -17.12 60.01
CA THR A 325 18.45 -16.42 58.76
C THR A 325 18.47 -14.91 58.94
N ARG A 326 17.92 -14.40 60.03
CA ARG A 326 17.69 -12.96 60.35
C ARG A 326 16.96 -12.18 59.23
N ARG A 327 16.37 -12.91 58.27
CA ARG A 327 15.62 -12.33 57.12
C ARG A 327 14.35 -13.13 56.85
N HIS A 328 13.30 -12.45 56.33
CA HIS A 328 12.18 -13.15 55.76
C HIS A 328 12.58 -13.85 54.44
N ILE A 329 11.86 -14.89 54.07
CA ILE A 329 12.15 -15.67 52.84
C ILE A 329 12.10 -14.79 51.57
N LEU A 330 11.29 -13.71 51.58
CA LEU A 330 11.14 -12.79 50.47
C LEU A 330 11.93 -11.47 50.66
N CYS A 331 12.77 -11.38 51.58
CA CYS A 331 13.75 -10.31 51.79
C CYS A 331 15.16 -10.77 51.46
#